data_a439cee878b1134b1ba9c32836961cbc
#
_entry.id   a439cee878b1134b1ba9c32836961cbc
#
_cell.length_a   1.000
_cell.length_b   1.000
_cell.length_c   1.000
_cell.angle_alpha   90.00
_cell.angle_beta   90.00
_cell.angle_gamma   90.00
#
_symmetry.space_group_name_H-M   'P 1'
#
loop_
_entity.id
_entity.type
_entity.pdbx_description
1 polymer ?
#
loop_
_entity_poly.entity_id
_entity_poly.type
_entity_poly.pdbx_seq_one_letter_code
_entity_poly.pdbx_strand_id
1 'polypeptide(L)'
;MLQSTGKDSIVTEHLCRLSNHTVKTVFNNTTLDCADTYKIVNKHKNDWIITTPPEGFYQYVERENFIPTRFSRACCSLFKEGNHINHFDNVEKAIWIMGVRNDESNARSNRQDIEHNPKWGDRNWIGLLPIRKWTELEIWCYIILNNLEVNPKYKKGYKRVGCAIACPYSGKSTMYDRWHRI
;
A
#
# COMPACT_ATOMS: atom_id res chain seq x y z
N MET A 1 10.33 4.77 -1.59
CA MET A 1 9.36 3.81 -2.13
C MET A 1 8.14 3.75 -1.23
N LEU A 2 6.97 3.39 -1.75
CA LEU A 2 5.75 3.23 -0.97
C LEU A 2 5.62 1.81 -0.43
N GLN A 3 5.52 1.67 0.90
CA GLN A 3 5.39 0.40 1.61
C GLN A 3 3.97 0.23 2.17
N SER A 4 3.37 -0.94 1.97
CA SER A 4 2.02 -1.29 2.47
C SER A 4 2.03 -2.54 3.36
N THR A 5 3.19 -3.10 3.66
CA THR A 5 3.40 -4.40 4.31
C THR A 5 2.80 -5.59 3.55
N GLY A 6 2.36 -5.37 2.32
CA GLY A 6 1.92 -6.44 1.41
C GLY A 6 3.11 -7.11 0.72
N LYS A 7 2.92 -8.35 0.25
CA LYS A 7 3.98 -9.15 -0.40
C LYS A 7 4.69 -8.41 -1.54
N ASP A 8 3.94 -7.69 -2.35
CA ASP A 8 4.47 -6.96 -3.50
C ASP A 8 5.36 -5.78 -3.08
N SER A 9 4.96 -5.03 -2.06
CA SER A 9 5.77 -3.93 -1.51
C SER A 9 7.00 -4.41 -0.76
N ILE A 10 6.95 -5.58 -0.11
CA ILE A 10 8.11 -6.21 0.55
C ILE A 10 9.17 -6.58 -0.49
N VAL A 11 8.77 -7.23 -1.59
CA VAL A 11 9.67 -7.55 -2.70
C VAL A 11 10.27 -6.30 -3.30
N THR A 12 9.45 -5.29 -3.56
CA THR A 12 9.90 -4.01 -4.11
C THR A 12 10.91 -3.33 -3.19
N GLU A 13 10.69 -3.32 -1.87
CA GLU A 13 11.64 -2.77 -0.91
C GLU A 13 12.97 -3.50 -0.92
N HIS A 14 12.94 -4.84 -0.98
CA HIS A 14 14.16 -5.65 -1.05
C HIS A 14 14.94 -5.35 -2.34
N LEU A 15 14.27 -5.26 -3.49
CA LEU A 15 14.91 -4.86 -4.76
C LEU A 15 15.53 -3.46 -4.68
N CYS A 16 14.86 -2.50 -4.04
CA CYS A 16 15.41 -1.16 -3.81
C CYS A 16 16.69 -1.22 -2.97
N ARG A 17 16.72 -2.04 -1.94
CA ARG A 17 17.92 -2.21 -1.09
C ARG A 17 19.09 -2.83 -1.85
N LEU A 18 18.82 -3.73 -2.79
CA LEU A 18 19.86 -4.33 -3.64
C LEU A 18 20.39 -3.40 -4.74
N SER A 19 19.68 -2.34 -5.06
CA SER A 19 20.04 -1.43 -6.15
C SER A 19 21.22 -0.48 -5.85
N ASN A 20 21.80 -0.55 -4.65
CA ASN A 20 22.87 0.35 -4.16
C ASN A 20 22.50 1.85 -4.17
N HIS A 21 21.23 2.19 -4.31
CA HIS A 21 20.74 3.56 -4.22
C HIS A 21 20.09 3.81 -2.85
N THR A 22 20.27 5.01 -2.33
CA THR A 22 19.59 5.43 -1.11
C THR A 22 18.10 5.67 -1.40
N VAL A 23 17.26 4.69 -1.09
CA VAL A 23 15.83 4.77 -1.26
C VAL A 23 15.15 4.85 0.10
N LYS A 24 14.43 5.94 0.35
CA LYS A 24 13.63 6.09 1.58
C LYS A 24 12.33 5.30 1.44
N THR A 25 12.00 4.51 2.46
CA THR A 25 10.73 3.79 2.56
C THR A 25 9.70 4.67 3.27
N VAL A 26 8.52 4.78 2.67
CA VAL A 26 7.40 5.58 3.19
C VAL A 26 6.22 4.65 3.45
N PHE A 27 5.77 4.58 4.69
CA PHE A 27 4.53 3.91 5.07
C PHE A 27 3.43 4.94 5.25
N ASN A 28 2.36 4.77 4.50
CA ASN A 28 1.20 5.65 4.57
C ASN A 28 0.21 5.10 5.60
N ASN A 29 0.23 5.66 6.81
CA ASN A 29 -0.67 5.26 7.88
C ASN A 29 -2.10 5.68 7.55
N THR A 30 -2.93 4.71 7.22
CA THR A 30 -4.33 4.94 6.88
C THR A 30 -5.24 5.07 8.09
N THR A 31 -4.73 4.84 9.29
CA THR A 31 -5.49 4.68 10.55
C THR A 31 -6.49 3.52 10.53
N LEU A 32 -6.53 2.75 9.44
CA LEU A 32 -7.43 1.61 9.20
C LEU A 32 -6.70 0.29 9.06
N ASP A 33 -5.38 0.27 9.25
CA ASP A 33 -4.60 -0.95 9.09
C ASP A 33 -4.80 -1.89 10.27
N CYS A 34 -4.54 -3.17 10.06
CA CYS A 34 -4.68 -4.16 11.10
C CYS A 34 -3.49 -4.17 12.07
N ALA A 35 -3.70 -4.73 13.26
CA ALA A 35 -2.67 -4.86 14.29
C ALA A 35 -1.39 -5.54 13.78
N ASP A 36 -1.50 -6.55 12.92
CA ASP A 36 -0.33 -7.23 12.33
C ASP A 36 0.48 -6.30 11.43
N THR A 37 -0.17 -5.38 10.70
CA THR A 37 0.50 -4.33 9.92
C THR A 37 1.24 -3.38 10.85
N TYR A 38 0.59 -2.86 11.90
CA TYR A 38 1.23 -1.95 12.86
C TYR A 38 2.39 -2.59 13.61
N LYS A 39 2.36 -3.90 13.89
CA LYS A 39 3.52 -4.62 14.46
C LYS A 39 4.74 -4.54 13.55
N ILE A 40 4.55 -4.71 12.24
CA ILE A 40 5.66 -4.58 11.27
C ILE A 40 6.13 -3.13 11.20
N VAL A 41 5.23 -2.18 11.07
CA VAL A 41 5.57 -0.75 11.03
C VAL A 41 6.36 -0.34 12.27
N ASN A 42 5.97 -0.80 13.46
CA ASN A 42 6.69 -0.51 14.70
C ASN A 42 8.11 -1.09 14.74
N LYS A 43 8.36 -2.24 14.11
CA LYS A 43 9.73 -2.77 13.96
C LYS A 43 10.61 -1.84 13.12
N HIS A 44 10.04 -1.17 12.14
CA HIS A 44 10.73 -0.31 11.17
C HIS A 44 10.56 1.19 11.42
N LYS A 45 10.01 1.59 12.57
CA LYS A 45 9.69 3.00 12.86
C LYS A 45 10.87 3.97 12.77
N ASN A 46 12.09 3.48 12.95
CA ASN A 46 13.31 4.29 12.87
C ASN A 46 13.87 4.39 11.43
N ASP A 47 13.48 3.45 10.55
CA ASP A 47 14.01 3.34 9.19
C ASP A 47 13.01 3.86 8.16
N TRP A 48 11.71 3.81 8.48
CA TRP A 48 10.66 4.24 7.58
C TRP A 48 10.12 5.62 7.93
N ILE A 49 9.81 6.40 6.91
CA ILE A 49 9.01 7.61 7.06
C ILE A 49 7.55 7.19 7.20
N ILE A 50 6.92 7.51 8.33
CA ILE A 50 5.51 7.21 8.56
C ILE A 50 4.72 8.49 8.38
N THR A 51 3.91 8.53 7.32
CA THR A 51 2.98 9.65 7.11
C THR A 51 1.68 9.36 7.84
N THR A 52 1.17 10.33 8.59
CA THR A 52 -0.08 10.20 9.34
C THR A 52 -1.03 11.30 8.92
N PRO A 53 -2.30 10.99 8.64
CA PRO A 53 -3.28 12.02 8.30
C PRO A 53 -3.58 12.92 9.51
N PRO A 54 -4.06 14.14 9.30
CA PRO A 54 -4.35 15.07 10.39
C PRO A 54 -5.47 14.60 11.31
N GLU A 55 -6.37 13.75 10.81
CA GLU A 55 -7.44 13.11 11.57
C GLU A 55 -7.50 11.60 11.28
N GLY A 56 -7.97 10.81 12.23
CA GLY A 56 -8.22 9.39 12.02
C GLY A 56 -9.50 9.13 11.24
N PHE A 57 -9.60 7.93 10.64
CA PHE A 57 -10.77 7.57 9.84
C PHE A 57 -12.11 7.67 10.60
N TYR A 58 -12.15 7.26 11.86
CA TYR A 58 -13.37 7.31 12.66
C TYR A 58 -13.80 8.76 12.94
N GLN A 59 -12.85 9.63 13.24
CA GLN A 59 -13.10 11.06 13.42
C GLN A 59 -13.62 11.69 12.13
N TYR A 60 -13.03 11.31 10.98
CA TYR A 60 -13.51 11.72 9.67
C TYR A 60 -14.97 11.30 9.44
N VAL A 61 -15.30 10.02 9.70
CA VAL A 61 -16.66 9.50 9.53
C VAL A 61 -17.67 10.22 10.44
N GLU A 62 -17.28 10.50 11.68
CA GLU A 62 -18.11 11.23 12.65
C GLU A 62 -18.34 12.68 12.18
N ARG A 63 -17.28 13.36 11.77
CA ARG A 63 -17.36 14.76 11.29
C ARG A 63 -18.19 14.91 10.02
N GLU A 64 -17.99 14.03 9.04
CA GLU A 64 -18.70 14.07 7.76
C GLU A 64 -20.09 13.42 7.83
N ASN A 65 -20.40 12.72 8.92
CA ASN A 65 -21.61 11.88 9.05
C ASN A 65 -21.81 10.96 7.82
N PHE A 66 -20.72 10.40 7.31
CA PHE A 66 -20.68 9.64 6.08
C PHE A 66 -19.76 8.43 6.18
N ILE A 67 -20.28 7.25 5.90
CA ILE A 67 -19.50 6.01 5.83
C ILE A 67 -19.16 5.72 4.37
N PRO A 68 -17.85 5.58 4.02
CA PRO A 68 -17.44 5.24 2.67
C PRO A 68 -18.07 3.94 2.19
N THR A 69 -18.52 3.94 0.95
CA THR A 69 -19.18 2.81 0.31
C THR A 69 -18.36 2.30 -0.88
N ARG A 70 -18.86 1.25 -1.56
CA ARG A 70 -18.27 0.76 -2.80
C ARG A 70 -18.25 1.83 -3.90
N PHE A 71 -19.18 2.75 -3.91
CA PHE A 71 -19.31 3.79 -4.93
C PHE A 71 -18.58 5.08 -4.55
N SER A 72 -18.43 5.34 -3.26
CA SER A 72 -17.70 6.50 -2.74
C SER A 72 -16.55 6.07 -1.84
N ARG A 73 -15.32 6.14 -2.38
CA ARG A 73 -14.09 5.67 -1.73
C ARG A 73 -13.28 6.81 -1.12
N ALA A 74 -13.92 7.74 -0.44
CA ALA A 74 -13.22 8.86 0.19
C ALA A 74 -12.04 8.39 1.07
N CYS A 75 -12.20 7.29 1.79
CA CYS A 75 -11.13 6.70 2.61
C CYS A 75 -9.88 6.32 1.79
N CYS A 76 -10.02 5.84 0.55
CA CYS A 76 -8.86 5.54 -0.29
C CYS A 76 -8.17 6.80 -0.78
N SER A 77 -8.92 7.78 -1.23
CA SER A 77 -8.36 9.03 -1.74
C SER A 77 -7.74 9.89 -0.65
N LEU A 78 -8.35 9.96 0.53
CA LEU A 78 -7.85 10.79 1.64
C LEU A 78 -6.74 10.10 2.42
N PHE A 79 -6.98 8.90 2.92
CA PHE A 79 -6.09 8.24 3.86
C PHE A 79 -5.02 7.39 3.19
N LYS A 80 -5.30 6.76 2.04
CA LYS A 80 -4.35 5.88 1.39
C LYS A 80 -3.51 6.58 0.33
N GLU A 81 -4.11 7.47 -0.46
CA GLU A 81 -3.43 8.10 -1.59
C GLU A 81 -3.08 9.57 -1.33
N GLY A 82 -3.95 10.32 -0.64
CA GLY A 82 -3.74 11.74 -0.38
C GLY A 82 -2.74 12.02 0.74
N ASN A 83 -2.65 11.14 1.73
CA ASN A 83 -1.84 11.41 2.91
C ASN A 83 -0.35 11.64 2.59
N HIS A 84 0.29 10.78 1.78
CA HIS A 84 1.68 10.98 1.40
C HIS A 84 1.86 12.20 0.47
N ILE A 85 0.87 12.50 -0.38
CA ILE A 85 0.89 13.67 -1.26
C ILE A 85 0.96 14.94 -0.42
N ASN A 86 0.13 15.04 0.61
CA ASN A 86 0.10 16.19 1.51
C ASN A 86 1.36 16.28 2.37
N HIS A 87 1.90 15.13 2.83
CA HIS A 87 3.11 15.11 3.65
C HIS A 87 4.34 15.60 2.89
N PHE A 88 4.41 15.35 1.58
CA PHE A 88 5.52 15.76 0.71
C PHE A 88 5.13 16.92 -0.23
N ASP A 89 4.18 17.76 0.17
CA ASP A 89 3.65 18.84 -0.66
C ASP A 89 4.73 19.83 -1.13
N ASN A 90 5.74 20.06 -0.31
CA ASN A 90 6.89 20.93 -0.61
C ASN A 90 7.97 20.27 -1.48
N VAL A 91 7.80 19.02 -1.91
CA VAL A 91 8.76 18.30 -2.75
C VAL A 91 8.40 18.47 -4.21
N GLU A 92 9.18 19.24 -4.96
CA GLU A 92 8.91 19.50 -6.38
C GLU A 92 9.15 18.28 -7.28
N LYS A 93 10.19 17.50 -6.99
CA LYS A 93 10.59 16.33 -7.81
C LYS A 93 10.73 15.08 -6.96
N ALA A 94 10.10 14.00 -7.37
CA ALA A 94 10.20 12.72 -6.67
C ALA A 94 10.03 11.53 -7.63
N ILE A 95 10.71 10.43 -7.31
CA ILE A 95 10.45 9.12 -7.92
C ILE A 95 9.77 8.25 -6.86
N TRP A 96 8.52 7.89 -7.13
CA TRP A 96 7.72 7.02 -6.27
C TRP A 96 7.79 5.58 -6.75
N ILE A 97 8.57 4.74 -6.07
CA ILE A 97 8.68 3.31 -6.40
C ILE A 97 7.52 2.57 -5.72
N MET A 98 6.77 1.81 -6.50
CA MET A 98 5.54 1.16 -6.05
C MET A 98 5.51 -0.31 -6.46
N GLY A 99 5.14 -1.17 -5.51
CA GLY A 99 4.91 -2.60 -5.75
C GLY A 99 3.53 -2.85 -6.36
N VAL A 100 3.36 -2.51 -7.63
CA VAL A 100 2.12 -2.73 -8.40
C VAL A 100 2.39 -3.70 -9.54
N ARG A 101 1.49 -4.67 -9.73
CA ARG A 101 1.59 -5.68 -10.81
C ARG A 101 0.37 -5.62 -11.74
N ASN A 102 0.59 -5.89 -13.02
CA ASN A 102 -0.49 -5.99 -14.00
C ASN A 102 -1.45 -7.14 -13.70
N ASP A 103 -0.93 -8.23 -13.15
CA ASP A 103 -1.64 -9.45 -12.79
C ASP A 103 -2.69 -9.27 -11.66
N GLU A 104 -2.64 -8.16 -10.92
CA GLU A 104 -3.55 -7.96 -9.77
C GLU A 104 -4.99 -7.62 -10.16
N SER A 105 -5.21 -7.00 -11.30
CA SER A 105 -6.55 -6.66 -11.80
C SER A 105 -6.52 -6.08 -13.22
N ASN A 106 -7.65 -6.18 -13.93
CA ASN A 106 -7.81 -5.57 -15.26
C ASN A 106 -7.53 -4.06 -15.26
N ALA A 107 -7.87 -3.36 -14.19
CA ALA A 107 -7.57 -1.91 -14.07
C ALA A 107 -6.07 -1.60 -14.00
N ARG A 108 -5.23 -2.59 -13.70
CA ARG A 108 -3.77 -2.46 -13.62
C ARG A 108 -3.04 -3.04 -14.83
N SER A 109 -3.73 -3.78 -15.70
CA SER A 109 -3.12 -4.47 -16.85
C SER A 109 -2.41 -3.52 -17.82
N ASN A 110 -2.88 -2.29 -17.93
CA ASN A 110 -2.36 -1.26 -18.85
C ASN A 110 -1.39 -0.27 -18.18
N ARG A 111 -0.96 -0.51 -16.94
CA ARG A 111 0.03 0.34 -16.27
C ARG A 111 1.39 0.26 -17.00
N GLN A 112 2.14 1.35 -16.97
CA GLN A 112 3.48 1.44 -17.55
C GLN A 112 4.56 1.23 -16.49
N ASP A 113 5.79 0.87 -16.92
CA ASP A 113 6.92 0.73 -15.99
C ASP A 113 7.27 2.07 -15.33
N ILE A 114 7.11 3.14 -16.11
CA ILE A 114 7.26 4.53 -15.66
C ILE A 114 5.96 5.26 -16.01
N GLU A 115 5.39 5.95 -15.05
CA GLU A 115 4.12 6.63 -15.24
C GLU A 115 4.01 7.92 -14.43
N HIS A 116 3.12 8.80 -14.86
CA HIS A 116 2.67 9.95 -14.08
C HIS A 116 1.26 9.64 -13.52
N ASN A 117 1.06 9.85 -12.23
CA ASN A 117 -0.26 9.70 -11.63
C ASN A 117 -0.99 11.06 -11.66
N PRO A 118 -2.15 11.17 -12.32
CA PRO A 118 -2.89 12.43 -12.38
C PRO A 118 -3.22 13.05 -11.01
N LYS A 119 -3.28 12.23 -9.96
CA LYS A 119 -3.53 12.70 -8.58
C LYS A 119 -2.36 13.52 -8.00
N TRP A 120 -1.21 13.47 -8.63
CA TRP A 120 -0.06 14.28 -8.22
C TRP A 120 -0.12 15.72 -8.74
N GLY A 121 -1.11 16.04 -9.60
CA GLY A 121 -1.26 17.37 -10.21
C GLY A 121 -0.03 17.70 -11.07
N ASP A 122 0.40 18.97 -11.04
CA ASP A 122 1.54 19.47 -11.82
C ASP A 122 2.91 19.17 -11.23
N ARG A 123 2.99 18.33 -10.18
CA ARG A 123 4.27 17.94 -9.57
C ARG A 123 5.10 17.09 -10.53
N ASN A 124 6.38 17.38 -10.61
CA ASN A 124 7.35 16.57 -11.36
C ASN A 124 7.62 15.22 -10.65
N TRP A 125 6.56 14.50 -10.33
CA TRP A 125 6.62 13.19 -9.68
C TRP A 125 6.44 12.08 -10.70
N ILE A 126 7.29 11.08 -10.62
CA ILE A 126 7.28 9.92 -11.51
C ILE A 126 7.03 8.67 -10.69
N GLY A 127 6.15 7.80 -11.16
CA GLY A 127 5.93 6.46 -10.62
C GLY A 127 6.82 5.44 -11.33
N LEU A 128 7.55 4.63 -10.57
CA LEU A 128 8.34 3.51 -11.06
C LEU A 128 7.76 2.20 -10.53
N LEU A 129 7.45 1.25 -11.44
CA LEU A 129 6.81 -0.03 -11.14
C LEU A 129 7.72 -1.21 -11.49
N PRO A 130 8.74 -1.51 -10.66
CA PRO A 130 9.80 -2.46 -11.02
C PRO A 130 9.32 -3.91 -11.15
N ILE A 131 8.24 -4.28 -10.46
CA ILE A 131 7.67 -5.63 -10.50
C ILE A 131 6.37 -5.72 -11.32
N ARG A 132 6.12 -4.73 -12.17
CA ARG A 132 4.85 -4.62 -12.92
C ARG A 132 4.49 -5.89 -13.70
N LYS A 133 5.47 -6.51 -14.33
CA LYS A 133 5.29 -7.70 -15.16
C LYS A 133 5.33 -9.02 -14.39
N TRP A 134 5.65 -8.97 -13.11
CA TRP A 134 5.77 -10.17 -12.30
C TRP A 134 4.40 -10.79 -12.00
N THR A 135 4.35 -12.11 -12.05
CA THR A 135 3.20 -12.91 -11.63
C THR A 135 3.16 -13.07 -10.11
N GLU A 136 2.02 -13.48 -9.59
CA GLU A 136 1.90 -13.79 -8.14
C GLU A 136 2.84 -14.91 -7.72
N LEU A 137 3.05 -15.91 -8.61
CA LEU A 137 3.97 -17.02 -8.36
C LEU A 137 5.41 -16.52 -8.21
N GLU A 138 5.89 -15.66 -9.12
CA GLU A 138 7.24 -15.09 -9.06
C GLU A 138 7.46 -14.29 -7.76
N ILE A 139 6.47 -13.54 -7.31
CA ILE A 139 6.53 -12.81 -6.02
C ILE A 139 6.75 -13.81 -4.86
N TRP A 140 5.97 -14.89 -4.81
CA TRP A 140 6.12 -15.88 -3.74
C TRP A 140 7.42 -16.65 -3.82
N CYS A 141 7.85 -17.05 -5.01
CA CYS A 141 9.17 -17.68 -5.22
C CYS A 141 10.30 -16.74 -4.73
N TYR A 142 10.24 -15.47 -5.10
CA TYR A 142 11.23 -14.48 -4.66
C TYR A 142 11.27 -14.32 -3.13
N ILE A 143 10.11 -14.23 -2.48
CA ILE A 143 10.00 -14.15 -1.02
C ILE A 143 10.65 -15.35 -0.34
N ILE A 144 10.37 -16.56 -0.84
CA ILE A 144 10.91 -17.81 -0.27
C ILE A 144 12.41 -17.88 -0.48
N LEU A 145 12.90 -17.65 -1.70
CA LEU A 145 14.31 -17.72 -2.06
C LEU A 145 15.17 -16.71 -1.27
N ASN A 146 14.63 -15.55 -0.96
CA ASN A 146 15.35 -14.52 -0.21
C ASN A 146 14.99 -14.49 1.29
N ASN A 147 14.21 -15.48 1.77
CA ASN A 147 13.78 -15.59 3.17
C ASN A 147 13.18 -14.28 3.73
N LEU A 148 12.32 -13.61 2.96
CA LEU A 148 11.74 -12.33 3.35
C LEU A 148 10.62 -12.52 4.38
N GLU A 149 10.62 -11.69 5.43
CA GLU A 149 9.53 -11.67 6.41
C GLU A 149 8.25 -11.11 5.78
N VAL A 150 7.17 -11.88 5.81
CA VAL A 150 5.88 -11.48 5.29
C VAL A 150 4.89 -11.15 6.40
N ASN A 151 3.91 -10.31 6.09
CA ASN A 151 2.84 -9.99 7.02
C ASN A 151 2.13 -11.27 7.51
N PRO A 152 1.96 -11.45 8.85
CA PRO A 152 1.34 -12.64 9.43
C PRO A 152 -0.05 -12.98 8.87
N LYS A 153 -0.75 -12.01 8.29
CA LYS A 153 -2.02 -12.25 7.60
C LYS A 153 -1.92 -13.31 6.51
N TYR A 154 -0.83 -13.38 5.78
CA TYR A 154 -0.65 -14.41 4.74
C TYR A 154 -0.61 -15.82 5.34
N LYS A 155 0.03 -15.99 6.50
CA LYS A 155 0.03 -17.26 7.25
C LYS A 155 -1.37 -17.65 7.75
N LYS A 156 -2.23 -16.67 7.98
CA LYS A 156 -3.65 -16.87 8.33
C LYS A 156 -4.55 -17.11 7.12
N GLY A 157 -3.98 -17.28 5.92
CA GLY A 157 -4.70 -17.57 4.67
C GLY A 157 -5.32 -16.35 3.98
N TYR A 158 -4.98 -15.12 4.38
CA TYR A 158 -5.44 -13.95 3.65
C TYR A 158 -4.66 -13.78 2.34
N LYS A 159 -5.37 -13.55 1.24
CA LYS A 159 -4.74 -13.31 -0.07
C LYS A 159 -4.11 -11.92 -0.19
N ARG A 160 -4.56 -10.95 0.61
CA ARG A 160 -4.12 -9.54 0.55
C ARG A 160 -4.00 -8.95 1.95
N VAL A 161 -3.01 -8.09 2.12
CA VAL A 161 -2.92 -7.16 3.25
C VAL A 161 -3.62 -5.86 2.87
N GLY A 162 -4.39 -5.31 3.78
CA GLY A 162 -5.12 -4.06 3.58
C GLY A 162 -5.87 -3.67 4.84
N CYS A 163 -6.78 -2.70 4.72
CA CYS A 163 -7.54 -2.18 5.85
C CYS A 163 -8.16 -3.28 6.72
N ALA A 164 -8.11 -3.09 8.04
CA ALA A 164 -8.65 -4.04 9.02
C ALA A 164 -10.19 -4.16 8.95
N ILE A 165 -10.84 -3.02 8.70
CA ILE A 165 -12.28 -2.95 8.53
C ILE A 165 -12.63 -3.49 7.16
N ALA A 166 -13.75 -4.22 7.07
CA ALA A 166 -14.25 -4.78 5.84
C ALA A 166 -14.31 -3.72 4.73
N CYS A 167 -13.23 -3.66 3.93
CA CYS A 167 -13.22 -2.78 2.77
C CYS A 167 -14.33 -3.24 1.83
N PRO A 168 -15.29 -2.38 1.44
CA PRO A 168 -16.36 -2.74 0.51
C PRO A 168 -15.87 -3.18 -0.88
N TYR A 169 -14.55 -2.99 -1.14
CA TYR A 169 -13.83 -3.43 -2.34
C TYR A 169 -13.22 -4.81 -2.26
N SER A 170 -13.08 -5.37 -1.08
CA SER A 170 -12.73 -6.77 -0.98
C SER A 170 -13.93 -7.56 -1.48
N GLY A 171 -13.77 -8.33 -2.57
CA GLY A 171 -14.86 -9.15 -3.14
C GLY A 171 -15.55 -10.02 -2.08
N LYS A 172 -16.71 -10.58 -2.41
CA LYS A 172 -17.54 -11.36 -1.47
C LYS A 172 -16.76 -12.40 -0.66
N SER A 173 -15.78 -13.07 -1.26
CA SER A 173 -14.93 -14.06 -0.58
C SER A 173 -14.06 -13.45 0.51
N THR A 174 -13.54 -12.24 0.31
CA THR A 174 -12.68 -11.57 1.29
C THR A 174 -13.46 -10.94 2.44
N MET A 175 -14.71 -10.54 2.25
CA MET A 175 -15.58 -10.14 3.36
C MET A 175 -15.96 -11.34 4.22
N TYR A 176 -16.40 -12.42 3.62
CA TYR A 176 -16.74 -13.65 4.31
C TYR A 176 -15.54 -14.20 5.10
N ASP A 177 -14.37 -14.27 4.49
CA ASP A 177 -13.13 -14.71 5.12
C ASP A 177 -12.70 -13.83 6.30
N ARG A 178 -13.03 -12.54 6.30
CA ARG A 178 -12.71 -11.64 7.41
C ARG A 178 -13.63 -11.80 8.61
N TRP A 179 -14.90 -12.07 8.40
CA TRP A 179 -15.87 -12.26 9.47
C TRP A 179 -15.76 -13.61 10.16
N HIS A 180 -15.30 -14.64 9.46
CA HIS A 180 -15.25 -16.02 9.98
C HIS A 180 -13.86 -16.43 10.48
N ARG A 181 -12.85 -15.56 10.40
CA ARG A 181 -11.48 -15.81 10.87
C ARG A 181 -11.02 -14.87 11.99
N ILE A 182 -11.94 -14.12 12.57
CA ILE A 182 -11.76 -13.40 13.81
C ILE A 182 -12.22 -14.30 14.94
#